data_71a82d19fbb05c3ce1aab1850d3c7190
#
_entry.id   71a82d19fbb05c3ce1aab1850d3c7190
#
_cell.length_a   1.000
_cell.length_b   1.000
_cell.length_c   1.000
_cell.angle_alpha   90.00
_cell.angle_beta   90.00
_cell.angle_gamma   90.00
#
_symmetry.space_group_name_H-M   'P 1'
#
loop_
_entity.id
_entity.type
_entity.pdbx_description
1 polymer ?
#
loop_
_entity_poly.entity_id
_entity_poly.type
_entity_poly.pdbx_seq_one_letter_code
_entity_poly.pdbx_strand_id
1 'polypeptide(L)' 'MVETFDILFKGGTVVNHTGEAPVDIGVRDGRIRAIGDIDATRAGRTVDARGLHVLPGVIDT' A
#
# COMPACT_ATOMS: atom_id res chain seq x y z
N MET A 1 19.63 -1.42 -7.12
CA MET A 1 18.48 -2.00 -7.83
C MET A 1 17.20 -1.62 -7.10
N VAL A 2 16.19 -1.17 -7.82
CA VAL A 2 14.92 -0.74 -7.22
C VAL A 2 13.98 -1.93 -7.14
N GLU A 3 13.40 -2.16 -5.97
CA GLU A 3 12.41 -3.22 -5.81
C GLU A 3 11.16 -2.88 -6.61
N THR A 4 10.60 -3.86 -7.30
CA THR A 4 9.35 -3.71 -8.03
C THR A 4 8.26 -4.55 -7.37
N PHE A 5 7.01 -4.16 -7.60
CA PHE A 5 5.85 -4.80 -6.99
C PHE A 5 4.90 -5.32 -8.05
N ASP A 6 4.16 -6.37 -7.75
CA ASP A 6 3.11 -6.86 -8.63
C ASP A 6 1.95 -5.89 -8.65
N ILE A 7 1.56 -5.41 -7.48
CA ILE A 7 0.45 -4.49 -7.30
C ILE A 7 0.87 -3.40 -6.33
N LEU A 8 0.47 -2.17 -6.65
CA LEU A 8 0.64 -1.03 -5.76
C LEU A 8 -0.72 -0.44 -5.44
N PHE A 9 -1.03 -0.34 -4.15
CA PHE A 9 -2.23 0.34 -3.68
C PHE A 9 -1.84 1.77 -3.33
N LYS A 10 -2.36 2.74 -4.06
CA LYS A 10 -2.03 4.16 -3.89
C LYS A 10 -3.08 4.87 -3.06
N GLY A 11 -2.63 5.64 -2.08
CA GLY A 11 -3.51 6.53 -1.33
C GLY A 11 -4.38 5.85 -0.29
N GLY A 12 -4.03 4.65 0.13
CA GLY A 12 -4.74 3.99 1.23
C GLY A 12 -4.55 4.72 2.55
N THR A 13 -5.38 4.42 3.53
CA THR A 13 -5.31 5.03 4.85
C THR A 13 -4.92 3.98 5.87
N VAL A 14 -3.80 4.21 6.56
CA VAL A 14 -3.41 3.38 7.71
C VAL A 14 -4.07 3.94 8.95
N VAL A 15 -4.79 3.08 9.67
CA VAL A 15 -5.42 3.42 10.93
C VAL A 15 -4.64 2.76 12.06
N ASN A 16 -4.18 3.56 12.99
CA ASN A 16 -3.46 3.06 14.17
C ASN A 16 -3.79 3.93 15.38
N HIS A 17 -3.20 3.60 16.53
CA HIS A 17 -3.53 4.30 17.77
C HIS A 17 -3.03 5.75 17.80
N THR A 18 -2.20 6.17 16.87
CA THR A 18 -1.76 7.56 16.77
C THR A 18 -2.56 8.37 15.77
N GLY A 19 -3.49 7.74 15.03
CA GLY A 19 -4.36 8.41 14.07
C GLY A 19 -4.36 7.73 12.71
N GLU A 20 -4.74 8.47 11.69
CA GLU A 20 -4.83 7.99 10.32
C GLU A 20 -3.79 8.72 9.47
N ALA A 21 -3.16 7.99 8.56
CA ALA A 21 -2.20 8.57 7.62
C ALA A 21 -2.34 7.94 6.24
N PRO A 22 -2.24 8.73 5.15
CA PRO A 22 -2.26 8.18 3.81
C PRO A 22 -0.95 7.45 3.54
N VAL A 23 -1.04 6.26 2.94
CA VAL A 23 0.13 5.47 2.58
C VAL A 23 -0.12 4.72 1.28
N ASP A 24 0.98 4.37 0.62
CA ASP A 24 0.96 3.43 -0.48
C ASP A 24 1.44 2.08 0.01
N ILE A 25 0.92 1.01 -0.57
CA ILE A 25 1.25 -0.35 -0.16
C ILE A 25 1.71 -1.12 -1.38
N GLY A 26 2.96 -1.59 -1.36
CA GLY A 26 3.50 -2.42 -2.40
C GLY A 26 3.39 -3.89 -2.06
N VAL A 27 2.79 -4.68 -2.97
CA VAL A 27 2.57 -6.11 -2.79
C VAL A 27 3.34 -6.87 -3.85
N ARG A 28 4.03 -7.90 -3.41
CA ARG A 28 4.76 -8.80 -4.31
C ARG A 28 4.63 -10.23 -3.80
N ASP A 29 4.34 -11.16 -4.72
CA ASP A 29 4.16 -12.57 -4.39
C ASP A 29 3.10 -12.80 -3.33
N GLY A 30 2.03 -12.00 -3.35
CA GLY A 30 0.94 -12.10 -2.40
C GLY A 30 1.24 -11.57 -1.01
N ARG A 31 2.36 -10.87 -0.84
CA ARG A 31 2.77 -10.33 0.47
C ARG A 31 3.01 -8.84 0.39
N ILE A 32 2.71 -8.14 1.47
CA ILE A 32 3.05 -6.73 1.60
C ILE A 32 4.55 -6.61 1.78
N ARG A 33 5.21 -5.89 0.87
CA ARG A 33 6.67 -5.74 0.88
C ARG A 33 7.11 -4.34 1.27
N ALA A 34 6.25 -3.35 1.07
CA ALA A 34 6.59 -1.98 1.42
C ALA A 34 5.34 -1.20 1.75
N ILE A 35 5.45 -0.29 2.70
CA ILE A 35 4.40 0.64 3.09
C ILE A 35 5.04 2.00 3.21
N GLY A 36 4.42 3.00 2.59
CA GLY A 36 4.92 4.36 2.65
C GLY A 36 4.66 5.10 1.36
N ASP A 37 5.58 5.97 0.97
CA ASP A 37 5.48 6.72 -0.27
C ASP A 37 6.19 5.93 -1.37
N ILE A 38 5.42 5.38 -2.29
CA ILE A 38 5.95 4.49 -3.32
C ILE A 38 5.62 5.06 -4.69
N ASP A 39 6.62 5.12 -5.56
CA ASP A 39 6.43 5.57 -6.94
C ASP A 39 5.64 4.51 -7.72
N ALA A 40 4.57 4.94 -8.38
CA ALA A 40 3.71 4.06 -9.16
C ALA A 40 4.46 3.35 -10.30
N THR A 41 5.57 3.90 -10.76
CA THR A 41 6.38 3.27 -11.80
C THR A 41 7.06 1.98 -11.33
N ARG A 42 7.07 1.73 -10.02
CA ARG A 42 7.68 0.53 -9.44
C ARG A 42 6.74 -0.66 -9.40
N ALA A 43 5.54 -0.53 -9.94
CA ALA A 43 4.56 -1.62 -9.92
C ALA A 43 4.04 -1.90 -11.32
N GLY A 44 3.75 -3.18 -11.60
CA GLY A 44 3.11 -3.57 -12.85
C GLY A 44 1.65 -3.18 -12.90
N ARG A 45 1.01 -3.06 -11.74
CA ARG A 45 -0.39 -2.66 -11.63
C ARG A 45 -0.56 -1.71 -10.45
N THR A 46 -1.30 -0.64 -10.67
CA THR A 46 -1.62 0.32 -9.62
C THR A 46 -3.12 0.34 -9.38
N VAL A 47 -3.51 0.26 -8.11
CA VAL A 47 -4.90 0.30 -7.69
C VAL A 47 -5.11 1.54 -6.84
N ASP A 48 -6.17 2.29 -7.13
CA ASP A 48 -6.55 3.44 -6.32
C ASP A 48 -7.16 2.91 -5.02
N ALA A 49 -6.47 3.14 -3.92
CA ALA A 49 -6.88 2.67 -2.61
C ALA A 49 -7.52 3.74 -1.74
N ARG A 50 -7.87 4.88 -2.32
CA ARG A 50 -8.58 5.93 -1.56
C ARG A 50 -9.91 5.37 -1.08
N GLY A 51 -10.19 5.54 0.21
CA GLY A 51 -11.37 4.97 0.84
C GLY A 51 -11.16 3.59 1.43
N LEU A 52 -10.02 2.96 1.18
CA LEU A 52 -9.67 1.70 1.82
C LEU A 52 -8.90 1.98 3.11
N HIS A 53 -9.15 1.18 4.12
CA HIS A 53 -8.46 1.29 5.40
C HIS A 53 -7.53 0.11 5.58
N VAL A 54 -6.30 0.39 6.02
CA VAL A 54 -5.31 -0.63 6.29
C VAL A 54 -5.13 -0.72 7.80
N LEU A 55 -5.39 -1.88 8.34
CA LEU A 55 -5.17 -2.16 9.75
C LEU A 55 -3.91 -3.01 9.91
N PRO A 56 -3.25 -2.96 11.08
CA PRO A 56 -2.07 -3.79 11.30
C PRO A 56 -2.34 -5.26 10.98
N GLY A 57 -1.61 -5.78 10.00
CA GLY A 57 -1.75 -7.18 9.57
C GLY A 57 -2.95 -7.50 8.70
N VAL A 58 -3.84 -6.53 8.40
CA VAL A 58 -5.07 -6.75 7.64
C VAL A 58 -5.33 -5.59 6.71
N ILE A 59 -5.79 -5.89 5.49
CA ILE A 59 -6.34 -4.87 4.59
C ILE A 59 -7.85 -5.01 4.66
N ASP A 60 -8.51 -3.97 5.12
CA ASP A 60 -9.96 -3.92 5.23
C ASP A 60 -10.51 -3.05 4.10
N THR A 61 -11.35 -3.63 3.29
CA THR A 61 -12.03 -2.95 2.21
C THR A 61 -13.53 -2.80 2.56
#